data_496667d76f4ae11fe2c667b13d63d8df
#
_entry.id   496667d76f4ae11fe2c667b13d63d8df
#
_cell.length_a   1.000
_cell.length_b   1.000
_cell.length_c   1.000
_cell.angle_alpha   90.00
_cell.angle_beta   90.00
_cell.angle_gamma   90.00
#
_symmetry.space_group_name_H-M   'P 1'
#
loop_
_entity.id
_entity.type
_entity.pdbx_description
1 polymer ?
#
loop_
_entity_poly.entity_id
_entity_poly.type
_entity_poly.pdbx_seq_one_letter_code
_entity_poly.pdbx_strand_id
1 'polypeptide(L)'
;VINEAKIELTRIPEGQVCSEMLAMYQTDGIIAEPAGALAAAALPTGGVGSRVHVPAGSRVLSIVSGGNNDVARYADVVERSLLHEGRKHYFLVNFPQQPGALRRFLDEVLGPDDDITYFEYVKRSSREVGPALVGVELSNPGDYRFLLARITECGMEVNEVDSTSP
;
A
#
# COMPACT_ATOMS: atom_id res chain seq x y z
N VAL A 1 -31.16 -18.45 -0.15
CA VAL A 1 -31.31 -17.83 -1.49
C VAL A 1 -30.01 -17.94 -2.28
N ILE A 2 -28.86 -17.44 -1.77
CA ILE A 2 -27.57 -17.45 -2.50
C ILE A 2 -27.16 -18.90 -2.84
N ASN A 3 -27.21 -19.82 -1.87
CA ASN A 3 -26.85 -21.22 -2.09
C ASN A 3 -27.75 -21.95 -3.08
N GLU A 4 -29.05 -21.58 -3.12
CA GLU A 4 -30.01 -22.13 -4.07
C GLU A 4 -29.79 -21.64 -5.50
N ALA A 5 -29.31 -20.39 -5.65
CA ALA A 5 -29.00 -19.78 -6.93
C ALA A 5 -27.64 -20.17 -7.51
N LYS A 6 -26.85 -21.01 -6.82
CA LYS A 6 -25.46 -21.38 -7.21
C LYS A 6 -24.56 -20.17 -7.51
N ILE A 7 -24.70 -19.11 -6.72
CA ILE A 7 -23.91 -17.90 -6.84
C ILE A 7 -22.57 -18.13 -6.14
N GLU A 8 -21.49 -17.88 -6.86
CA GLU A 8 -20.15 -17.85 -6.29
C GLU A 8 -19.88 -16.51 -5.58
N LEU A 9 -19.34 -16.57 -4.38
CA LEU A 9 -18.98 -15.40 -3.59
C LEU A 9 -17.47 -15.29 -3.49
N THR A 10 -16.94 -14.12 -3.85
CA THR A 10 -15.51 -13.83 -3.76
C THR A 10 -15.29 -12.63 -2.85
N ARG A 11 -14.23 -12.68 -2.05
CA ARG A 11 -13.79 -11.57 -1.21
C ARG A 11 -12.64 -10.84 -1.88
N ILE A 12 -12.74 -9.53 -1.97
CA ILE A 12 -11.71 -8.67 -2.53
C ILE A 12 -11.06 -7.89 -1.38
N PRO A 13 -9.71 -7.88 -1.27
CA PRO A 13 -9.01 -7.05 -0.31
C PRO A 13 -9.32 -5.57 -0.55
N GLU A 14 -9.46 -4.80 0.52
CA GLU A 14 -9.80 -3.38 0.42
C GLU A 14 -8.77 -2.59 -0.39
N GLY A 15 -7.46 -2.86 -0.18
CA GLY A 15 -6.40 -2.23 -0.97
C GLY A 15 -6.52 -2.50 -2.47
N GLN A 16 -6.95 -3.72 -2.87
CA GLN A 16 -7.20 -4.03 -4.28
C GLN A 16 -8.36 -3.21 -4.85
N VAL A 17 -9.42 -3.01 -4.05
CA VAL A 17 -10.53 -2.12 -4.45
C VAL A 17 -10.06 -0.69 -4.61
N CYS A 18 -9.21 -0.21 -3.70
CA CYS A 18 -8.61 1.12 -3.79
C CYS A 18 -7.73 1.30 -5.04
N SER A 19 -6.92 0.29 -5.38
CA SER A 19 -6.11 0.30 -6.61
C SER A 19 -6.99 0.36 -7.86
N GLU A 20 -8.09 -0.39 -7.90
CA GLU A 20 -9.02 -0.36 -9.02
C GLU A 20 -9.75 0.98 -9.14
N MET A 21 -10.17 1.58 -8.01
CA MET A 21 -10.76 2.92 -8.00
C MET A 21 -9.82 3.96 -8.62
N LEU A 22 -8.54 3.91 -8.27
CA LEU A 22 -7.52 4.81 -8.84
C LEU A 22 -7.29 4.53 -10.32
N ALA A 23 -7.20 3.26 -10.72
CA ALA A 23 -7.03 2.87 -12.11
C ALA A 23 -8.20 3.37 -12.98
N MET A 24 -9.45 3.16 -12.56
CA MET A 24 -10.64 3.66 -13.26
C MET A 24 -10.65 5.18 -13.38
N TYR A 25 -10.24 5.88 -12.33
CA TYR A 25 -10.14 7.34 -12.36
C TYR A 25 -9.07 7.83 -13.33
N GLN A 26 -7.87 7.25 -13.28
CA GLN A 26 -6.72 7.69 -14.06
C GLN A 26 -6.84 7.32 -15.54
N THR A 27 -7.45 6.17 -15.85
CA THR A 27 -7.54 5.65 -17.21
C THR A 27 -8.80 6.13 -17.93
N ASP A 28 -9.94 6.07 -17.24
CA ASP A 28 -11.26 6.26 -17.85
C ASP A 28 -12.01 7.50 -17.32
N GLY A 29 -11.47 8.18 -16.31
CA GLY A 29 -12.13 9.33 -15.66
C GLY A 29 -13.37 8.92 -14.85
N ILE A 30 -13.47 7.64 -14.45
CA ILE A 30 -14.62 7.11 -13.70
C ILE A 30 -14.35 7.27 -12.22
N ILE A 31 -15.23 7.98 -11.53
CA ILE A 31 -15.23 8.09 -10.07
C ILE A 31 -16.25 7.10 -9.51
N ALA A 32 -15.77 5.99 -8.98
CA ALA A 32 -16.60 4.99 -8.32
C ALA A 32 -16.38 5.02 -6.80
N GLU A 33 -17.45 4.77 -6.03
CA GLU A 33 -17.29 4.45 -4.61
C GLU A 33 -16.73 3.02 -4.42
N PRO A 34 -16.20 2.65 -3.23
CA PRO A 34 -15.61 1.31 -3.01
C PRO A 34 -16.57 0.17 -3.39
N ALA A 35 -17.83 0.28 -3.02
CA ALA A 35 -18.84 -0.73 -3.38
C ALA A 35 -19.04 -0.84 -4.90
N GLY A 36 -18.97 0.28 -5.61
CA GLY A 36 -19.11 0.34 -7.08
C GLY A 36 -17.93 -0.26 -7.83
N ALA A 37 -16.72 -0.20 -7.25
CA ALA A 37 -15.51 -0.73 -7.86
C ALA A 37 -15.28 -2.23 -7.60
N LEU A 38 -15.99 -2.83 -6.64
CA LEU A 38 -15.79 -4.24 -6.22
C LEU A 38 -15.83 -5.24 -7.38
N ALA A 39 -16.77 -5.09 -8.30
CA ALA A 39 -16.92 -6.03 -9.41
C ALA A 39 -15.75 -5.93 -10.41
N ALA A 40 -15.29 -4.73 -10.70
CA ALA A 40 -14.11 -4.49 -11.54
C ALA A 40 -12.83 -4.99 -10.86
N ALA A 41 -12.65 -4.69 -9.58
CA ALA A 41 -11.50 -5.12 -8.80
C ALA A 41 -11.34 -6.65 -8.72
N ALA A 42 -12.39 -7.43 -8.94
CA ALA A 42 -12.32 -8.89 -8.97
C ALA A 42 -11.69 -9.45 -10.26
N LEU A 43 -11.65 -8.68 -11.32
CA LEU A 43 -11.20 -9.12 -12.64
C LEU A 43 -9.67 -9.14 -12.77
N PRO A 44 -9.11 -9.95 -13.68
CA PRO A 44 -7.66 -9.97 -13.95
C PRO A 44 -7.26 -8.76 -14.81
N THR A 45 -7.02 -7.62 -14.20
CA THR A 45 -6.59 -6.37 -14.87
C THR A 45 -5.08 -6.17 -14.86
N GLY A 46 -4.30 -7.27 -14.96
CA GLY A 46 -2.83 -7.19 -15.02
C GLY A 46 -2.13 -6.91 -13.68
N GLY A 47 -2.88 -6.71 -12.61
CA GLY A 47 -2.38 -6.52 -11.25
C GLY A 47 -2.27 -7.82 -10.45
N VAL A 48 -1.73 -7.71 -9.26
CA VAL A 48 -1.55 -8.82 -8.33
C VAL A 48 -2.92 -9.32 -7.86
N GLY A 49 -3.32 -10.55 -8.27
CA GLY A 49 -4.36 -11.27 -7.56
C GLY A 49 -5.77 -11.23 -8.12
N SER A 50 -5.96 -11.55 -9.43
CA SER A 50 -7.31 -11.91 -9.88
C SER A 50 -7.95 -12.94 -8.93
N ARG A 51 -9.13 -12.61 -8.42
CA ARG A 51 -9.90 -13.49 -7.53
C ARG A 51 -10.92 -14.33 -8.29
N VAL A 52 -11.14 -14.01 -9.56
CA VAL A 52 -12.07 -14.71 -10.45
C VAL A 52 -11.30 -15.29 -11.61
N HIS A 53 -11.46 -16.59 -11.86
CA HIS A 53 -10.88 -17.23 -13.03
C HIS A 53 -11.75 -16.92 -14.25
N VAL A 54 -11.18 -16.20 -15.22
CA VAL A 54 -11.83 -15.89 -16.48
C VAL A 54 -11.13 -16.66 -17.59
N PRO A 55 -11.77 -17.66 -18.23
CA PRO A 55 -11.18 -18.38 -19.35
C PRO A 55 -10.83 -17.45 -20.51
N ALA A 56 -9.76 -17.76 -21.24
CA ALA A 56 -9.36 -16.98 -22.41
C ALA A 56 -10.50 -16.92 -23.46
N GLY A 57 -10.73 -15.73 -24.02
CA GLY A 57 -11.81 -15.48 -24.98
C GLY A 57 -13.20 -15.27 -24.39
N SER A 58 -13.33 -15.32 -23.07
CA SER A 58 -14.61 -15.01 -22.40
C SER A 58 -14.99 -13.53 -22.57
N ARG A 59 -16.30 -13.28 -22.65
CA ARG A 59 -16.87 -11.93 -22.50
C ARG A 59 -17.33 -11.76 -21.07
N VAL A 60 -16.82 -10.74 -20.40
CA VAL A 60 -17.16 -10.42 -19.02
C VAL A 60 -17.90 -9.10 -18.97
N LEU A 61 -19.00 -9.08 -18.22
CA LEU A 61 -19.70 -7.86 -17.88
C LEU A 61 -19.49 -7.56 -16.41
N SER A 62 -18.85 -6.43 -16.13
CA SER A 62 -18.69 -5.90 -14.77
C SER A 62 -19.65 -4.74 -14.57
N ILE A 63 -20.38 -4.77 -13.46
CA ILE A 63 -21.29 -3.66 -13.11
C ILE A 63 -20.53 -2.74 -12.16
N VAL A 64 -20.22 -1.54 -12.65
CA VAL A 64 -19.70 -0.43 -11.84
C VAL A 64 -20.91 0.38 -11.38
N SER A 65 -21.11 0.48 -10.07
CA SER A 65 -22.25 1.17 -9.50
C SER A 65 -21.80 2.13 -8.40
N GLY A 66 -22.59 3.18 -8.17
CA GLY A 66 -22.34 4.14 -7.10
C GLY A 66 -21.13 5.07 -7.37
N GLY A 67 -21.39 6.35 -7.31
CA GLY A 67 -20.39 7.44 -7.42
C GLY A 67 -20.48 8.41 -6.23
N ASN A 68 -21.17 8.01 -5.15
CA ASN A 68 -21.28 8.83 -3.94
C ASN A 68 -19.96 8.75 -3.14
N ASN A 69 -18.95 9.40 -3.65
CA ASN A 69 -17.61 9.36 -3.10
C ASN A 69 -17.30 10.65 -2.34
N ASP A 70 -16.77 10.50 -1.15
CA ASP A 70 -16.23 11.61 -0.38
C ASP A 70 -14.79 11.88 -0.86
N VAL A 71 -14.60 12.99 -1.56
CA VAL A 71 -13.28 13.40 -2.09
C VAL A 71 -12.24 13.54 -0.97
N ALA A 72 -12.66 13.88 0.24
CA ALA A 72 -11.75 13.96 1.40
C ALA A 72 -11.11 12.61 1.75
N ARG A 73 -11.71 11.49 1.37
CA ARG A 73 -11.21 10.13 1.63
C ARG A 73 -10.25 9.61 0.55
N TYR A 74 -9.99 10.36 -0.51
CA TYR A 74 -9.08 9.90 -1.56
C TYR A 74 -7.64 9.73 -1.09
N ALA A 75 -7.21 10.49 -0.09
CA ALA A 75 -5.90 10.28 0.53
C ALA A 75 -5.78 8.86 1.14
N ASP A 76 -6.84 8.40 1.81
CA ASP A 76 -6.89 7.04 2.36
C ASP A 76 -6.94 5.97 1.25
N VAL A 77 -7.63 6.25 0.14
CA VAL A 77 -7.68 5.34 -1.01
C VAL A 77 -6.31 5.17 -1.63
N VAL A 78 -5.57 6.27 -1.83
CA VAL A 78 -4.18 6.24 -2.33
C VAL A 78 -3.28 5.46 -1.38
N GLU A 79 -3.35 5.76 -0.08
CA GLU A 79 -2.58 5.08 0.96
C GLU A 79 -2.78 3.55 0.93
N ARG A 80 -4.03 3.10 0.93
CA ARG A 80 -4.38 1.68 0.92
C ARG A 80 -3.98 0.99 -0.39
N SER A 81 -4.05 1.69 -1.51
CA SER A 81 -3.56 1.21 -2.80
C SER A 81 -2.06 0.97 -2.76
N LEU A 82 -1.27 1.95 -2.31
CA LEU A 82 0.19 1.86 -2.22
C LEU A 82 0.64 0.71 -1.31
N LEU A 83 -0.02 0.54 -0.15
CA LEU A 83 0.24 -0.57 0.76
C LEU A 83 -0.08 -1.92 0.10
N HIS A 84 -1.22 -2.02 -0.60
CA HIS A 84 -1.62 -3.24 -1.30
C HIS A 84 -0.67 -3.61 -2.45
N GLU A 85 -0.18 -2.62 -3.16
CA GLU A 85 0.76 -2.78 -4.27
C GLU A 85 2.20 -3.06 -3.81
N GLY A 86 2.45 -3.03 -2.49
CA GLY A 86 3.80 -3.19 -1.94
C GLY A 86 4.73 -2.04 -2.32
N ARG A 87 4.18 -0.87 -2.55
CA ARG A 87 4.90 0.38 -2.85
C ARG A 87 5.11 1.23 -1.62
N LYS A 88 4.37 1.00 -0.55
CA LYS A 88 4.52 1.72 0.71
C LYS A 88 4.71 0.78 1.88
N HIS A 89 5.66 1.10 2.74
CA HIS A 89 6.02 0.33 3.91
C HIS A 89 6.25 1.23 5.11
N TYR A 90 5.89 0.75 6.30
CA TYR A 90 6.12 1.45 7.55
C TYR A 90 7.13 0.71 8.40
N PHE A 91 8.07 1.44 8.97
CA PHE A 91 9.14 0.90 9.81
C PHE A 91 9.21 1.63 11.13
N LEU A 92 9.34 0.86 12.20
CA LEU A 92 9.76 1.38 13.49
C LEU A 92 11.28 1.30 13.56
N VAL A 93 11.94 2.46 13.54
CA VAL A 93 13.40 2.59 13.52
C VAL A 93 13.88 3.13 14.87
N ASN A 94 14.80 2.42 15.50
CA ASN A 94 15.44 2.88 16.73
C ASN A 94 16.69 3.67 16.41
N PHE A 95 16.58 5.00 16.39
CA PHE A 95 17.70 5.89 16.12
C PHE A 95 18.62 6.08 17.36
N PRO A 96 19.95 5.91 17.22
CA PRO A 96 20.90 6.37 18.22
C PRO A 96 20.71 7.88 18.43
N GLN A 97 20.61 8.33 19.68
CA GLN A 97 20.39 9.76 19.97
C GLN A 97 21.68 10.58 19.89
N GLN A 98 22.40 10.45 18.80
CA GLN A 98 23.63 11.20 18.50
C GLN A 98 23.45 12.04 17.23
N PRO A 99 24.24 13.12 17.10
CA PRO A 99 24.21 13.95 15.90
C PRO A 99 24.51 13.12 14.63
N GLY A 100 23.72 13.36 13.57
CA GLY A 100 23.93 12.71 12.26
C GLY A 100 23.24 11.36 12.07
N ALA A 101 22.60 10.75 13.09
CA ALA A 101 21.95 9.44 12.97
C ALA A 101 20.86 9.42 11.90
N LEU A 102 20.00 10.43 11.86
CA LEU A 102 18.97 10.56 10.83
C LEU A 102 19.56 10.74 9.44
N ARG A 103 20.58 11.60 9.31
CA ARG A 103 21.26 11.81 8.03
C ARG A 103 21.87 10.51 7.50
N ARG A 104 22.52 9.76 8.38
CA ARG A 104 23.08 8.45 8.05
C ARG A 104 22.00 7.48 7.55
N PHE A 105 20.84 7.45 8.20
CA PHE A 105 19.71 6.62 7.74
C PHE A 105 19.26 7.02 6.33
N LEU A 106 19.10 8.32 6.07
CA LEU A 106 18.71 8.81 4.75
C LEU A 106 19.73 8.45 3.67
N ASP A 107 21.03 8.64 3.98
CA ASP A 107 22.10 8.42 3.01
C ASP A 107 22.39 6.92 2.75
N GLU A 108 22.21 6.05 3.75
CA GLU A 108 22.57 4.62 3.67
C GLU A 108 21.38 3.71 3.34
N VAL A 109 20.15 4.10 3.68
CA VAL A 109 18.97 3.22 3.57
C VAL A 109 18.09 3.55 2.37
N LEU A 110 17.86 4.84 2.09
CA LEU A 110 17.01 5.21 0.97
C LEU A 110 17.72 5.04 -0.37
N GLY A 111 16.98 4.54 -1.35
CA GLY A 111 17.41 4.56 -2.74
C GLY A 111 17.17 5.94 -3.37
N PRO A 112 17.68 6.15 -4.60
CA PRO A 112 17.58 7.45 -5.27
C PRO A 112 16.15 7.87 -5.60
N ASP A 113 15.25 6.90 -5.74
CA ASP A 113 13.84 7.10 -6.12
C ASP A 113 12.88 6.75 -4.97
N ASP A 114 13.40 6.46 -3.76
CA ASP A 114 12.61 6.19 -2.56
C ASP A 114 12.23 7.51 -1.90
N ASP A 115 11.00 7.64 -1.39
CA ASP A 115 10.52 8.82 -0.69
C ASP A 115 10.08 8.51 0.74
N ILE A 116 10.33 9.46 1.66
CA ILE A 116 9.77 9.42 3.01
C ILE A 116 8.46 10.19 3.03
N THR A 117 7.36 9.45 3.09
CA THR A 117 6.00 10.02 3.10
C THR A 117 5.45 10.21 4.50
N TYR A 118 6.08 9.59 5.50
CA TYR A 118 5.73 9.76 6.91
C TYR A 118 6.99 9.69 7.78
N PHE A 119 7.12 10.62 8.73
CA PHE A 119 8.22 10.60 9.69
C PHE A 119 7.79 11.21 11.02
N GLU A 120 7.76 10.38 12.04
CA GLU A 120 7.49 10.80 13.41
C GLU A 120 8.62 10.35 14.32
N TYR A 121 9.34 11.28 14.93
CA TYR A 121 10.47 11.02 15.80
C TYR A 121 10.32 11.76 17.12
N VAL A 122 10.31 11.00 18.22
CA VAL A 122 10.26 11.58 19.56
C VAL A 122 11.61 11.42 20.24
N LYS A 123 12.35 12.52 20.28
CA LYS A 123 13.62 12.59 21.00
C LYS A 123 13.36 12.82 22.51
N ARG A 124 13.84 11.91 23.35
CA ARG A 124 13.81 12.04 24.80
C ARG A 124 15.25 12.09 25.33
N SER A 125 15.58 13.16 26.08
CA SER A 125 16.94 13.45 26.56
C SER A 125 17.55 12.42 27.52
N SER A 126 16.77 11.46 28.01
CA SER A 126 17.18 10.47 29.02
C SER A 126 17.43 9.07 28.44
N ARG A 127 17.41 8.89 27.13
CA ARG A 127 17.60 7.58 26.49
C ARG A 127 18.71 7.63 25.44
N GLU A 128 19.44 6.54 25.31
CA GLU A 128 20.48 6.39 24.26
C GLU A 128 19.88 6.21 22.87
N VAL A 129 18.65 5.72 22.78
CA VAL A 129 17.92 5.41 21.53
C VAL A 129 16.54 6.06 21.56
N GLY A 130 16.11 6.56 20.42
CA GLY A 130 14.76 7.12 20.23
C GLY A 130 14.04 6.43 19.08
N PRO A 131 12.80 5.90 19.31
CA PRO A 131 12.01 5.31 18.25
C PRO A 131 11.49 6.38 17.30
N ALA A 132 11.48 6.07 16.01
CA ALA A 132 10.79 6.82 14.98
C ALA A 132 9.92 5.89 14.15
N LEU A 133 8.73 6.36 13.78
CA LEU A 133 7.90 5.73 12.77
C LEU A 133 8.20 6.38 11.42
N VAL A 134 8.60 5.56 10.46
CA VAL A 134 9.03 6.00 9.13
C VAL A 134 8.18 5.29 8.07
N GLY A 135 7.47 6.06 7.24
CA GLY A 135 6.78 5.56 6.06
C GLY A 135 7.63 5.82 4.82
N VAL A 136 7.98 4.75 4.11
CA VAL A 136 8.78 4.80 2.88
C VAL A 136 7.90 4.41 1.70
N GLU A 137 7.89 5.24 0.66
CA GLU A 137 7.27 4.94 -0.63
C GLU A 137 8.34 4.57 -1.65
N LEU A 138 8.12 3.46 -2.35
CA LEU A 138 8.97 2.93 -3.39
C LEU A 138 8.37 3.24 -4.76
N SER A 139 9.18 3.70 -5.69
CA SER A 139 8.75 3.86 -7.08
C SER A 139 8.42 2.52 -7.74
N ASN A 140 9.11 1.44 -7.34
CA ASN A 140 8.86 0.09 -7.84
C ASN A 140 8.77 -0.89 -6.64
N PRO A 141 7.69 -1.68 -6.51
CA PRO A 141 7.59 -2.67 -5.43
C PRO A 141 8.71 -3.72 -5.44
N GLY A 142 9.33 -3.97 -6.60
CA GLY A 142 10.51 -4.85 -6.72
C GLY A 142 11.74 -4.37 -5.96
N ASP A 143 11.80 -3.08 -5.60
CA ASP A 143 12.93 -2.47 -4.89
C ASP A 143 12.87 -2.71 -3.37
N TYR A 144 11.76 -3.22 -2.86
CA TYR A 144 11.58 -3.55 -1.45
C TYR A 144 12.70 -4.44 -0.89
N ARG A 145 13.13 -5.46 -1.63
CA ARG A 145 14.25 -6.34 -1.25
C ARG A 145 15.57 -5.58 -1.07
N PHE A 146 15.80 -4.56 -1.90
CA PHE A 146 17.01 -3.74 -1.80
C PHE A 146 16.93 -2.78 -0.61
N LEU A 147 15.75 -2.23 -0.33
CA LEU A 147 15.49 -1.45 0.88
C LEU A 147 15.80 -2.28 2.13
N LEU A 148 15.28 -3.51 2.23
CA LEU A 148 15.55 -4.39 3.37
C LEU A 148 17.04 -4.74 3.52
N ALA A 149 17.75 -4.96 2.41
CA ALA A 149 19.20 -5.20 2.44
C ALA A 149 19.95 -3.99 3.04
N ARG A 150 19.67 -2.78 2.55
CA ARG A 150 20.26 -1.54 3.07
C ARG A 150 19.93 -1.30 4.55
N ILE A 151 18.68 -1.57 4.95
CA ILE A 151 18.28 -1.51 6.37
C ILE A 151 19.15 -2.45 7.22
N THR A 152 19.38 -3.65 6.77
CA THR A 152 20.19 -4.65 7.48
C THR A 152 21.64 -4.20 7.56
N GLU A 153 22.19 -3.65 6.48
CA GLU A 153 23.57 -3.19 6.39
C GLU A 153 23.85 -1.94 7.22
N CYS A 154 22.85 -1.05 7.38
CA CYS A 154 23.03 0.17 8.18
C CYS A 154 23.21 -0.10 9.68
N GLY A 155 22.91 -1.31 10.15
CA GLY A 155 23.12 -1.76 11.53
C GLY A 155 22.21 -1.07 12.56
N MET A 156 21.14 -0.41 12.13
CA MET A 156 20.11 0.13 13.01
C MET A 156 19.06 -0.95 13.30
N GLU A 157 18.46 -0.90 14.49
CA GLU A 157 17.33 -1.76 14.81
C GLU A 157 16.10 -1.22 14.10
N VAL A 158 15.59 -2.00 13.12
CA VAL A 158 14.43 -1.64 12.30
C VAL A 158 13.46 -2.80 12.30
N ASN A 159 12.20 -2.50 12.60
CA ASN A 159 11.11 -3.46 12.56
C ASN A 159 10.03 -2.94 11.61
N GLU A 160 9.64 -3.75 10.63
CA GLU A 160 8.49 -3.42 9.79
C GLU A 160 7.20 -3.49 10.60
N VAL A 161 6.36 -2.50 10.42
CA VAL A 161 5.02 -2.45 11.04
C VAL A 161 4.05 -3.10 10.07
N ASP A 162 3.42 -4.20 10.50
CA ASP A 162 2.38 -4.85 9.70
C ASP A 162 1.18 -3.90 9.55
N SER A 163 1.03 -3.36 8.35
CA SER A 163 -0.07 -2.46 7.99
C SER A 163 -1.42 -3.19 7.81
N THR A 164 -1.43 -4.52 7.91
CA THR A 164 -2.64 -5.34 7.77
C THR A 164 -3.34 -5.61 9.10
N SER A 165 -2.74 -5.21 10.22
CA SER A 165 -3.39 -5.28 11.53
C SER A 165 -4.45 -4.17 11.66
N PRO A 166 -5.67 -4.52 12.09
CA PRO A 166 -6.77 -3.58 12.29
C PRO A 166 -6.50 -2.57 13.41
#